data_2f76b34ad2fbc8f7db0376fd995fd96e
#
_entry.id   2f76b34ad2fbc8f7db0376fd995fd96e
#
_cell.length_a   1.000
_cell.length_b   1.000
_cell.length_c   1.000
_cell.angle_alpha   90.00
_cell.angle_beta   90.00
_cell.angle_gamma   90.00
#
_symmetry.space_group_name_H-M   'P 1'
#
loop_
_entity.id
_entity.type
_entity.pdbx_description
1 polymer ?
#
loop_
_entity_poly.entity_id
_entity_poly.type
_entity_poly.pdbx_seq_one_letter_code
_entity_poly.pdbx_strand_id
1 'polypeptide(L)'
;DSIPVAPVTAVLLAAVLMVITGCVRSVEAAYKTINWQTIVLFAAMLPMSTALEKTGASAMIADFIVNTFGASGPYVALAAVYFATSVMTIFISNTVTAVLMAPIALQCAIGIGVSPLPFLFAVTVAASMCFASPFSTPPNALVLPAGQYTFMDFIKVGLPLQIIMGVVMVFVLPLLFAF
;
A
#
# COMPACT_ATOMS: atom_id res chain seq x y z
N ASP A 1 24.91 -9.49 17.43
CA ASP A 1 23.91 -10.35 18.09
C ASP A 1 22.72 -9.50 18.48
N SER A 2 21.85 -9.21 17.53
CA SER A 2 20.58 -8.53 17.78
C SER A 2 19.57 -9.56 18.26
N ILE A 3 19.01 -9.34 19.45
CA ILE A 3 17.92 -10.16 19.98
C ILE A 3 16.77 -10.11 18.95
N PRO A 4 16.32 -11.23 18.39
CA PRO A 4 15.25 -11.26 17.42
C PRO A 4 13.90 -11.03 18.13
N VAL A 5 13.64 -9.78 18.51
CA VAL A 5 12.35 -9.40 19.07
C VAL A 5 11.39 -9.24 17.92
N ALA A 6 10.34 -10.05 17.88
CA ALA A 6 9.29 -9.90 16.88
C ALA A 6 8.75 -8.45 16.93
N PRO A 7 8.53 -7.80 15.77
CA PRO A 7 8.07 -6.40 15.72
C PRO A 7 6.85 -6.12 16.61
N VAL A 8 5.93 -7.06 16.69
CA VAL A 8 4.74 -6.99 17.54
C VAL A 8 5.11 -6.88 19.03
N THR A 9 6.08 -7.69 19.48
CA THR A 9 6.55 -7.68 20.87
C THR A 9 7.22 -6.36 21.22
N ALA A 10 8.02 -5.80 20.29
CA ALA A 10 8.67 -4.50 20.48
C ALA A 10 7.64 -3.37 20.61
N VAL A 11 6.60 -3.37 19.77
CA VAL A 11 5.51 -2.37 19.84
C VAL A 11 4.72 -2.50 21.12
N LEU A 12 4.38 -3.72 21.56
CA LEU A 12 3.67 -3.95 22.82
C LEU A 12 4.50 -3.51 24.03
N LEU A 13 5.80 -3.82 24.06
CA LEU A 13 6.70 -3.36 25.12
C LEU A 13 6.77 -1.83 25.16
N ALA A 14 6.90 -1.17 24.01
CA ALA A 14 6.88 0.28 23.92
C ALA A 14 5.58 0.87 24.47
N ALA A 15 4.43 0.30 24.10
CA ALA A 15 3.12 0.74 24.59
C ALA A 15 2.99 0.60 26.11
N VAL A 16 3.44 -0.54 26.69
CA VAL A 16 3.45 -0.77 28.14
C VAL A 16 4.38 0.22 28.83
N LEU A 17 5.57 0.45 28.29
CA LEU A 17 6.52 1.43 28.85
C LEU A 17 5.94 2.85 28.85
N MET A 18 5.21 3.26 27.80
CA MET A 18 4.55 4.59 27.76
C MET A 18 3.51 4.77 28.88
N VAL A 19 2.81 3.70 29.25
CA VAL A 19 1.86 3.73 30.38
C VAL A 19 2.59 3.76 31.71
N ILE A 20 3.63 2.94 31.90
CA ILE A 20 4.39 2.84 33.16
C ILE A 20 5.18 4.14 33.43
N THR A 21 5.75 4.76 32.40
CA THR A 21 6.51 6.02 32.52
C THR A 21 5.62 7.24 32.68
N GLY A 22 4.29 7.08 32.63
CA GLY A 22 3.34 8.19 32.80
C GLY A 22 3.23 9.10 31.57
N CYS A 23 3.78 8.71 30.42
CA CYS A 23 3.57 9.41 29.14
C CYS A 23 2.08 9.43 28.75
N VAL A 24 1.36 8.40 29.13
CA VAL A 24 -0.10 8.32 29.01
C VAL A 24 -0.71 8.30 30.43
N ARG A 25 -1.66 9.18 30.70
CA ARG A 25 -2.18 9.42 32.05
C ARG A 25 -2.89 8.23 32.67
N SER A 26 -3.49 7.37 31.88
CA SER A 26 -4.17 6.15 32.34
C SER A 26 -4.36 5.16 31.19
N VAL A 27 -4.63 3.90 31.54
CA VAL A 27 -4.96 2.86 30.57
C VAL A 27 -6.22 3.24 29.76
N GLU A 28 -7.22 3.83 30.41
CA GLU A 28 -8.44 4.30 29.74
C GLU A 28 -8.14 5.42 28.73
N ALA A 29 -7.21 6.32 29.05
CA ALA A 29 -6.77 7.36 28.11
C ALA A 29 -6.05 6.75 26.90
N ALA A 30 -5.23 5.71 27.11
CA ALA A 30 -4.61 4.96 26.03
C ALA A 30 -5.66 4.30 25.11
N TYR A 31 -6.68 3.64 25.68
CA TYR A 31 -7.75 3.01 24.91
C TYR A 31 -8.57 4.02 24.08
N LYS A 32 -8.77 5.23 24.56
CA LYS A 32 -9.47 6.30 23.83
C LYS A 32 -8.69 6.82 22.64
N THR A 33 -7.37 6.66 22.61
CA THR A 33 -6.53 7.05 21.45
C THR A 33 -6.51 6.00 20.35
N ILE A 34 -6.98 4.78 20.64
CA ILE A 34 -7.05 3.71 19.64
C ILE A 34 -8.11 4.05 18.60
N ASN A 35 -7.69 4.10 17.34
CA ASN A 35 -8.61 4.27 16.22
C ASN A 35 -9.27 2.92 15.89
N TRP A 36 -10.36 2.61 16.61
CA TRP A 36 -11.14 1.38 16.43
C TRP A 36 -11.67 1.22 15.00
N GLN A 37 -12.01 2.31 14.35
CA GLN A 37 -12.48 2.29 12.96
C GLN A 37 -11.42 1.70 12.03
N THR A 38 -10.16 2.06 12.21
CA THR A 38 -9.05 1.49 11.45
C THR A 38 -8.86 0.01 11.74
N ILE A 39 -8.94 -0.40 13.01
CA ILE A 39 -8.80 -1.83 13.40
C ILE A 39 -9.91 -2.67 12.78
N VAL A 40 -11.16 -2.22 12.87
CA VAL A 40 -12.32 -2.93 12.29
C VAL A 40 -12.20 -2.98 10.76
N LEU A 41 -11.73 -1.90 10.13
CA LEU A 41 -11.48 -1.86 8.69
C LEU A 41 -10.46 -2.94 8.27
N PHE A 42 -9.31 -3.02 8.95
CA PHE A 42 -8.31 -4.05 8.68
C PHE A 42 -8.87 -5.47 8.89
N ALA A 43 -9.57 -5.69 10.00
CA ALA A 43 -10.17 -6.98 10.31
C ALA A 43 -11.19 -7.43 9.25
N ALA A 44 -11.93 -6.49 8.66
CA ALA A 44 -12.90 -6.77 7.60
C ALA A 44 -12.23 -7.01 6.22
N MET A 45 -11.07 -6.39 5.98
CA MET A 45 -10.36 -6.49 4.69
C MET A 45 -9.55 -7.76 4.52
N LEU A 46 -8.99 -8.32 5.60
CA LEU A 46 -8.25 -9.57 5.54
C LEU A 46 -9.08 -10.74 4.98
N PRO A 47 -10.32 -10.97 5.43
CA PRO A 47 -11.19 -11.98 4.81
C PRO A 47 -11.49 -11.70 3.33
N MET A 48 -11.59 -10.44 2.92
CA MET A 48 -11.83 -10.08 1.52
C MET A 48 -10.64 -10.43 0.62
N SER A 49 -9.40 -10.19 1.08
CA SER A 49 -8.19 -10.63 0.40
C SER A 49 -8.15 -12.16 0.26
N THR A 50 -8.46 -12.88 1.34
CA THR A 50 -8.55 -14.35 1.34
C THR A 50 -9.66 -14.88 0.40
N ALA A 51 -10.78 -14.17 0.32
CA ALA A 51 -11.85 -14.52 -0.62
C ALA A 51 -11.39 -14.33 -2.08
N LEU A 52 -10.65 -13.26 -2.38
CA LEU A 52 -10.09 -12.99 -3.70
C LEU A 52 -9.13 -14.12 -4.15
N GLU A 53 -8.32 -14.63 -3.22
CA GLU A 53 -7.43 -15.77 -3.47
C GLU A 53 -8.22 -17.07 -3.65
N LYS A 54 -9.15 -17.38 -2.74
CA LYS A 54 -9.93 -18.63 -2.78
C LYS A 54 -10.88 -18.74 -3.97
N THR A 55 -11.41 -17.62 -4.44
CA THR A 55 -12.26 -17.57 -5.65
C THR A 55 -11.46 -17.65 -6.95
N GLY A 56 -10.12 -17.55 -6.88
CA GLY A 56 -9.26 -17.50 -8.05
C GLY A 56 -9.28 -16.16 -8.80
N ALA A 57 -10.00 -15.17 -8.29
CA ALA A 57 -10.11 -13.86 -8.94
C ALA A 57 -8.74 -13.15 -9.02
N SER A 58 -7.90 -13.26 -7.99
CA SER A 58 -6.53 -12.74 -8.02
C SER A 58 -5.69 -13.42 -9.09
N ALA A 59 -5.82 -14.72 -9.27
CA ALA A 59 -5.12 -15.47 -10.32
C ALA A 59 -5.59 -15.04 -11.71
N MET A 60 -6.90 -14.89 -11.94
CA MET A 60 -7.42 -14.42 -13.23
C MET A 60 -6.90 -13.04 -13.62
N ILE A 61 -6.85 -12.10 -12.68
CA ILE A 61 -6.30 -10.76 -12.92
C ILE A 61 -4.79 -10.84 -13.16
N ALA A 62 -4.08 -11.64 -12.38
CA ALA A 62 -2.65 -11.86 -12.55
C ALA A 62 -2.34 -12.48 -13.92
N ASP A 63 -3.07 -13.51 -14.33
CA ASP A 63 -2.93 -14.17 -15.64
C ASP A 63 -3.19 -13.18 -16.78
N PHE A 64 -4.19 -12.31 -16.65
CA PHE A 64 -4.42 -11.26 -17.63
C PHE A 64 -3.21 -10.30 -17.74
N ILE A 65 -2.64 -9.88 -16.63
CA ILE A 65 -1.45 -9.02 -16.60
C ILE A 65 -0.24 -9.76 -17.18
N VAL A 66 -0.02 -11.00 -16.78
CA VAL A 66 1.11 -11.82 -17.24
C VAL A 66 1.00 -12.12 -18.73
N ASN A 67 -0.17 -12.50 -19.23
CA ASN A 67 -0.37 -12.80 -20.65
C ASN A 67 -0.26 -11.55 -21.53
N THR A 68 -0.65 -10.38 -21.02
CA THR A 68 -0.63 -9.12 -21.76
C THR A 68 0.76 -8.45 -21.71
N PHE A 69 1.39 -8.46 -20.56
CA PHE A 69 2.60 -7.67 -20.29
C PHE A 69 3.83 -8.53 -19.94
N GLY A 70 3.64 -9.77 -19.49
CA GLY A 70 4.74 -10.65 -19.06
C GLY A 70 5.70 -11.05 -20.18
N ALA A 71 5.19 -11.19 -21.41
CA ALA A 71 6.02 -11.47 -22.58
C ALA A 71 7.04 -10.35 -22.88
N SER A 72 6.77 -9.12 -22.42
CA SER A 72 7.66 -7.96 -22.58
C SER A 72 8.72 -7.82 -21.46
N GLY A 73 8.72 -8.75 -20.51
CA GLY A 73 9.70 -8.83 -19.43
C GLY A 73 9.17 -8.38 -18.06
N PRO A 74 9.91 -8.70 -16.96
CA PRO A 74 9.47 -8.46 -15.59
C PRO A 74 9.29 -6.98 -15.24
N TYR A 75 10.06 -6.09 -15.86
CA TYR A 75 9.92 -4.63 -15.68
C TYR A 75 8.56 -4.11 -16.16
N VAL A 76 8.06 -4.62 -17.29
CA VAL A 76 6.79 -4.19 -17.86
C VAL A 76 5.63 -4.71 -17.01
N ALA A 77 5.72 -5.93 -16.53
CA ALA A 77 4.73 -6.49 -15.60
C ALA A 77 4.72 -5.75 -14.25
N LEU A 78 5.90 -5.40 -13.72
CA LEU A 78 6.04 -4.58 -12.52
C LEU A 78 5.41 -3.20 -12.72
N ALA A 79 5.66 -2.56 -13.86
CA ALA A 79 5.04 -1.29 -14.22
C ALA A 79 3.52 -1.41 -14.31
N ALA A 80 2.99 -2.46 -14.93
CA ALA A 80 1.55 -2.69 -15.03
C ALA A 80 0.90 -2.82 -13.64
N VAL A 81 1.49 -3.60 -12.74
CA VAL A 81 1.01 -3.72 -11.35
C VAL A 81 1.11 -2.40 -10.61
N TYR A 82 2.23 -1.67 -10.75
CA TYR A 82 2.42 -0.37 -10.11
C TYR A 82 1.36 0.64 -10.56
N PHE A 83 1.18 0.83 -11.85
CA PHE A 83 0.22 1.80 -12.39
C PHE A 83 -1.24 1.39 -12.15
N ALA A 84 -1.57 0.09 -12.21
CA ALA A 84 -2.89 -0.39 -11.83
C ALA A 84 -3.20 -0.07 -10.36
N THR A 85 -2.26 -0.32 -9.46
CA THR A 85 -2.37 0.03 -8.03
C THR A 85 -2.52 1.55 -7.86
N SER A 86 -1.71 2.32 -8.57
CA SER A 86 -1.69 3.78 -8.53
C SER A 86 -3.01 4.40 -9.01
N VAL A 87 -3.65 3.81 -10.00
CA VAL A 87 -4.99 4.23 -10.46
C VAL A 87 -6.06 3.86 -9.44
N MET A 88 -6.02 2.64 -8.91
CA MET A 88 -6.99 2.21 -7.89
C MET A 88 -6.98 3.09 -6.66
N THR A 89 -5.82 3.49 -6.17
CA THR A 89 -5.70 4.30 -4.95
C THR A 89 -6.24 5.74 -5.11
N ILE A 90 -6.48 6.22 -6.33
CA ILE A 90 -7.16 7.50 -6.56
C ILE A 90 -8.63 7.45 -6.11
N PHE A 91 -9.26 6.29 -6.27
CA PHE A 91 -10.69 6.10 -5.99
C PHE A 91 -10.96 5.43 -4.65
N ILE A 92 -10.03 4.61 -4.18
CA ILE A 92 -10.16 3.77 -2.98
C ILE A 92 -9.05 4.15 -2.01
N SER A 93 -9.25 3.93 -0.70
CA SER A 93 -8.21 4.24 0.29
C SER A 93 -6.94 3.41 0.07
N ASN A 94 -5.80 3.99 0.41
CA ASN A 94 -4.48 3.35 0.24
C ASN A 94 -4.40 1.97 0.87
N THR A 95 -4.95 1.83 2.08
CA THR A 95 -4.98 0.56 2.83
C THR A 95 -5.76 -0.52 2.10
N VAL A 96 -6.96 -0.18 1.61
CA VAL A 96 -7.82 -1.12 0.86
C VAL A 96 -7.12 -1.54 -0.43
N THR A 97 -6.58 -0.58 -1.17
CA THR A 97 -5.85 -0.83 -2.40
C THR A 97 -4.66 -1.75 -2.18
N ALA A 98 -3.85 -1.51 -1.13
CA ALA A 98 -2.70 -2.35 -0.82
C ALA A 98 -3.12 -3.80 -0.50
N VAL A 99 -4.15 -3.99 0.31
CA VAL A 99 -4.63 -5.33 0.70
C VAL A 99 -5.22 -6.09 -0.50
N LEU A 100 -5.93 -5.42 -1.40
CA LEU A 100 -6.52 -6.05 -2.59
C LEU A 100 -5.46 -6.37 -3.66
N MET A 101 -4.48 -5.49 -3.85
CA MET A 101 -3.47 -5.65 -4.89
C MET A 101 -2.31 -6.56 -4.49
N ALA A 102 -2.05 -6.76 -3.19
CA ALA A 102 -0.96 -7.61 -2.73
C ALA A 102 -1.05 -9.07 -3.23
N PRO A 103 -2.19 -9.78 -3.12
CA PRO A 103 -2.31 -11.13 -3.66
C PRO A 103 -2.18 -11.18 -5.19
N ILE A 104 -2.65 -10.16 -5.90
CA ILE A 104 -2.51 -10.06 -7.36
C ILE A 104 -1.04 -9.90 -7.74
N ALA A 105 -0.33 -9.01 -7.06
CA ALA A 105 1.09 -8.78 -7.26
C ALA A 105 1.94 -10.03 -6.98
N LEU A 106 1.59 -10.77 -5.93
CA LEU A 106 2.22 -12.04 -5.58
C LEU A 106 2.03 -13.08 -6.69
N GLN A 107 0.81 -13.25 -7.17
CA GLN A 107 0.50 -14.18 -8.26
C GLN A 107 1.17 -13.78 -9.58
N CYS A 108 1.24 -12.49 -9.90
CA CYS A 108 1.99 -12.01 -11.07
C CYS A 108 3.47 -12.36 -10.99
N ALA A 109 4.11 -12.16 -9.83
CA ALA A 109 5.52 -12.50 -9.64
C ALA A 109 5.78 -14.00 -9.79
N ILE A 110 4.92 -14.84 -9.19
CA ILE A 110 4.99 -16.30 -9.29
C ILE A 110 4.77 -16.75 -10.74
N GLY A 111 3.80 -16.17 -11.46
CA GLY A 111 3.48 -16.51 -12.84
C GLY A 111 4.62 -16.19 -13.82
N ILE A 112 5.45 -15.19 -13.52
CA ILE A 112 6.64 -14.81 -14.31
C ILE A 112 7.88 -15.58 -13.84
N GLY A 113 7.85 -16.18 -12.64
CA GLY A 113 8.99 -16.89 -12.05
C GLY A 113 10.06 -15.98 -11.45
N VAL A 114 9.67 -14.79 -10.95
CA VAL A 114 10.58 -13.82 -10.34
C VAL A 114 10.29 -13.65 -8.84
N SER A 115 11.22 -13.00 -8.13
CA SER A 115 11.02 -12.68 -6.71
C SER A 115 9.77 -11.83 -6.50
N PRO A 116 8.89 -12.16 -5.52
CA PRO A 116 7.70 -11.37 -5.23
C PRO A 116 8.00 -10.04 -4.52
N LEU A 117 9.19 -9.87 -3.93
CA LEU A 117 9.52 -8.69 -3.14
C LEU A 117 9.37 -7.37 -3.90
N PRO A 118 9.95 -7.20 -5.11
CA PRO A 118 9.78 -5.98 -5.89
C PRO A 118 8.31 -5.65 -6.18
N PHE A 119 7.49 -6.67 -6.45
CA PHE A 119 6.07 -6.51 -6.75
C PHE A 119 5.25 -6.08 -5.52
N LEU A 120 5.52 -6.67 -4.36
CA LEU A 120 4.86 -6.30 -3.11
C LEU A 120 5.26 -4.89 -2.66
N PHE A 121 6.54 -4.54 -2.79
CA PHE A 121 6.97 -3.16 -2.53
C PHE A 121 6.39 -2.18 -3.53
N ALA A 122 6.26 -2.55 -4.80
CA ALA A 122 5.60 -1.72 -5.81
C ALA A 122 4.15 -1.39 -5.44
N VAL A 123 3.39 -2.37 -4.98
CA VAL A 123 2.02 -2.17 -4.49
C VAL A 123 1.99 -1.23 -3.28
N THR A 124 2.88 -1.44 -2.30
CA THR A 124 2.92 -0.63 -1.08
C THR A 124 3.24 0.83 -1.39
N VAL A 125 4.25 1.05 -2.24
CA VAL A 125 4.67 2.40 -2.65
C VAL A 125 3.60 3.05 -3.53
N ALA A 126 3.07 2.35 -4.53
CA ALA A 126 2.05 2.87 -5.42
C ALA A 126 0.75 3.25 -4.68
N ALA A 127 0.32 2.41 -3.72
CA ALA A 127 -0.84 2.71 -2.89
C ALA A 127 -0.63 3.96 -2.02
N SER A 128 0.61 4.19 -1.54
CA SER A 128 0.93 5.33 -0.67
C SER A 128 1.17 6.63 -1.43
N MET A 129 1.61 6.56 -2.69
CA MET A 129 1.93 7.72 -3.53
C MET A 129 0.71 8.20 -4.33
N CYS A 130 -0.37 8.54 -3.63
CA CYS A 130 -1.58 9.09 -4.25
C CYS A 130 -1.56 10.62 -4.19
N PHE A 131 -0.87 11.24 -5.13
CA PHE A 131 -0.75 12.70 -5.20
C PHE A 131 -1.91 13.35 -5.98
N ALA A 132 -2.57 12.59 -6.86
CA ALA A 132 -3.61 13.12 -7.74
C ALA A 132 -4.97 13.30 -7.05
N SER A 133 -5.17 12.77 -5.84
CA SER A 133 -6.44 12.88 -5.12
C SER A 133 -6.27 13.58 -3.77
N PRO A 134 -7.06 14.62 -3.49
CA PRO A 134 -7.05 15.26 -2.18
C PRO A 134 -7.72 14.41 -1.09
N PHE A 135 -8.51 13.40 -1.46
CA PHE A 135 -9.29 12.61 -0.50
C PHE A 135 -8.65 11.27 -0.14
N SER A 136 -7.61 10.84 -0.86
CA SER A 136 -6.97 9.53 -0.65
C SER A 136 -6.18 9.45 0.65
N THR A 137 -5.66 10.58 1.12
CA THR A 137 -4.86 10.64 2.35
C THR A 137 -5.31 11.78 3.26
N PRO A 138 -5.30 11.58 4.59
CA PRO A 138 -5.66 12.65 5.53
C PRO A 138 -4.83 13.94 5.38
N PRO A 139 -3.51 13.89 5.13
CA PRO A 139 -2.73 15.12 4.89
C PRO A 139 -3.21 15.92 3.70
N ASN A 140 -3.53 15.26 2.58
CA ASN A 140 -4.05 15.94 1.38
C ASN A 140 -5.39 16.63 1.66
N ALA A 141 -6.27 15.95 2.40
CA ALA A 141 -7.58 16.51 2.79
C ALA A 141 -7.46 17.74 3.71
N LEU A 142 -6.45 17.79 4.58
CA LEU A 142 -6.19 18.93 5.45
C LEU A 142 -5.61 20.13 4.69
N VAL A 143 -4.77 19.89 3.69
CA VAL A 143 -4.12 20.95 2.91
C VAL A 143 -5.10 21.59 1.92
N LEU A 144 -6.09 20.85 1.44
CA LEU A 144 -7.07 21.31 0.46
C LEU A 144 -7.75 22.64 0.88
N PRO A 145 -8.41 22.74 2.06
CA PRO A 145 -9.03 24.00 2.49
C PRO A 145 -8.01 25.04 2.96
N ALA A 146 -6.91 24.62 3.61
CA ALA A 146 -5.89 25.51 4.13
C ALA A 146 -5.16 26.29 3.02
N GLY A 147 -4.90 25.63 1.88
CA GLY A 147 -4.24 26.22 0.72
C GLY A 147 -5.20 26.79 -0.32
N GLN A 148 -6.52 26.74 -0.06
CA GLN A 148 -7.56 27.13 -1.04
C GLN A 148 -7.40 26.41 -2.39
N TYR A 149 -6.87 25.19 -2.38
CA TYR A 149 -6.70 24.37 -3.58
C TYR A 149 -8.03 23.82 -4.06
N THR A 150 -8.12 23.63 -5.38
CA THR A 150 -9.23 22.91 -6.01
C THR A 150 -8.82 21.46 -6.30
N PHE A 151 -9.80 20.60 -6.52
CA PHE A 151 -9.54 19.22 -6.95
C PHE A 151 -8.70 19.17 -8.25
N MET A 152 -8.93 20.13 -9.15
CA MET A 152 -8.22 20.21 -10.43
C MET A 152 -6.73 20.56 -10.24
N ASP A 153 -6.36 21.27 -9.19
CA ASP A 153 -4.96 21.61 -8.90
C ASP A 153 -4.20 20.36 -8.46
N PHE A 154 -4.84 19.47 -7.67
CA PHE A 154 -4.28 18.17 -7.32
C PHE A 154 -4.08 17.30 -8.57
N ILE A 155 -5.01 17.28 -9.51
CA ILE A 155 -4.82 16.52 -10.75
C ILE A 155 -3.68 17.11 -11.58
N LYS A 156 -3.67 18.42 -11.79
CA LYS A 156 -2.66 19.08 -12.65
C LYS A 156 -1.22 18.89 -12.16
N VAL A 157 -1.00 18.90 -10.85
CA VAL A 157 0.33 18.77 -10.26
C VAL A 157 0.60 17.33 -9.79
N GLY A 158 -0.39 16.71 -9.16
CA GLY A 158 -0.24 15.40 -8.56
C GLY A 158 -0.16 14.27 -9.59
N LEU A 159 -0.93 14.32 -10.67
CA LEU A 159 -0.89 13.26 -11.69
C LEU A 159 0.47 13.18 -12.41
N PRO A 160 1.08 14.28 -12.92
CA PRO A 160 2.42 14.23 -13.48
C PRO A 160 3.46 13.73 -12.47
N LEU A 161 3.39 14.18 -11.22
CA LEU A 161 4.28 13.73 -10.16
C LEU A 161 4.11 12.23 -9.89
N GLN A 162 2.88 11.73 -9.84
CA GLN A 162 2.57 10.31 -9.64
C GLN A 162 3.13 9.44 -10.78
N ILE A 163 3.05 9.91 -12.03
CA ILE A 163 3.63 9.21 -13.19
C ILE A 163 5.17 9.20 -13.11
N ILE A 164 5.78 10.35 -12.83
CA ILE A 164 7.24 10.45 -12.70
C ILE A 164 7.75 9.51 -11.62
N MET A 165 7.12 9.53 -10.43
CA MET A 165 7.48 8.64 -9.33
C MET A 165 7.26 7.17 -9.71
N GLY A 166 6.19 6.86 -10.44
CA GLY A 166 5.95 5.51 -10.96
C GLY A 166 7.07 5.02 -11.85
N VAL A 167 7.50 5.82 -12.82
CA VAL A 167 8.62 5.48 -13.70
C VAL A 167 9.91 5.28 -12.89
N VAL A 168 10.21 6.19 -11.98
CA VAL A 168 11.41 6.07 -11.12
C VAL A 168 11.36 4.78 -10.30
N MET A 169 10.23 4.47 -9.68
CA MET A 169 10.10 3.29 -8.81
C MET A 169 10.16 1.97 -9.58
N VAL A 170 9.66 1.89 -10.80
CA VAL A 170 9.79 0.70 -11.66
C VAL A 170 11.26 0.35 -11.92
N PHE A 171 12.16 1.32 -11.98
CA PHE A 171 13.60 1.06 -12.13
C PHE A 171 14.32 0.89 -10.79
N VAL A 172 13.95 1.63 -9.76
CA VAL A 172 14.62 1.62 -8.46
C VAL A 172 14.31 0.34 -7.67
N LEU A 173 13.06 -0.13 -7.70
CA LEU A 173 12.67 -1.32 -6.92
C LEU A 173 13.45 -2.58 -7.30
N PRO A 174 13.67 -2.92 -8.60
CA PRO A 174 14.49 -4.06 -8.96
C PRO A 174 15.98 -3.89 -8.67
N LEU A 175 16.47 -2.65 -8.51
CA LEU A 175 17.84 -2.39 -8.08
C LEU A 175 18.03 -2.65 -6.58
N LEU A 176 17.00 -2.38 -5.77
CA LEU A 176 17.02 -2.60 -4.33
C LEU A 176 16.70 -4.07 -3.97
N PHE A 177 15.77 -4.66 -4.71
CA PHE A 177 15.29 -6.02 -4.52
C PHE A 177 15.40 -6.75 -5.87
N ALA A 178 16.45 -7.54 -6.05
CA ALA A 178 16.65 -8.27 -7.29
C ALA A 178 15.44 -9.20 -7.61
N PHE A 179 15.14 -9.34 -8.90
CA PHE A 179 14.11 -10.25 -9.39
C PHE A 179 14.43 -11.72 -9.10
#